data_ccaa7ab48c033211223e92f31c4fb5ac
#
_entry.id   ccaa7ab48c033211223e92f31c4fb5ac
#
_cell.length_a   1.000
_cell.length_b   1.000
_cell.length_c   1.000
_cell.angle_alpha   90.00
_cell.angle_beta   90.00
_cell.angle_gamma   90.00
#
_symmetry.space_group_name_H-M   'P 1'
#
loop_
_entity.id
_entity.type
_entity.pdbx_description
1 polymer ?
#
loop_
_entity_poly.entity_id
_entity_poly.type
_entity_poly.pdbx_seq_one_letter_code
_entity_poly.pdbx_strand_id
1 'polypeptide(L)' 'SARYIKWQLDSYNLDMFKEKQVRRFDINFVQEVLFGEKLEVYKEEKENMHSFDLKNESGRSVCKTIFTWEDKK' A
#
# COMPACT_ATOMS: atom_id res chain seq x y z
N SER A 1 1.72 -5.64 9.10
CA SER A 1 2.86 -5.23 9.87
C SER A 1 3.62 -4.06 9.24
N ALA A 2 4.55 -3.49 9.98
CA ALA A 2 5.30 -2.30 9.56
C ALA A 2 6.10 -2.51 8.26
N ARG A 3 6.56 -3.74 8.01
CA ARG A 3 7.33 -4.04 6.80
C ARG A 3 6.50 -3.85 5.54
N TYR A 4 5.24 -4.25 5.53
CA TYR A 4 4.36 -4.06 4.39
C TYR A 4 4.09 -2.59 4.12
N ILE A 5 3.91 -1.82 5.16
CA ILE A 5 3.70 -0.38 5.06
C ILE A 5 4.92 0.29 4.45
N LYS A 6 6.12 -0.08 4.91
CA LYS A 6 7.37 0.48 4.40
C LYS A 6 7.53 0.21 2.91
N TRP A 7 7.28 -1.01 2.46
CA TRP A 7 7.39 -1.35 1.04
C TRP A 7 6.45 -0.52 0.17
N GLN A 8 5.24 -0.29 0.66
CA GLN A 8 4.26 0.50 -0.06
C GLN A 8 4.68 1.97 -0.14
N LEU A 9 5.17 2.53 0.95
CA LEU A 9 5.64 3.91 0.98
C LEU A 9 6.90 4.11 0.15
N ASP A 10 7.81 3.14 0.14
CA ASP A 10 9.04 3.21 -0.66
C ASP A 10 8.76 3.25 -2.17
N SER A 11 7.56 2.87 -2.61
CA SER A 11 7.18 2.94 -4.01
C SER A 11 6.82 4.36 -4.46
N TYR A 12 6.72 5.31 -3.53
CA TYR A 12 6.36 6.69 -3.85
C TYR A 12 7.59 7.56 -4.07
N ASN A 13 7.40 8.56 -4.93
CA ASN A 13 8.38 9.60 -5.19
C ASN A 13 8.43 10.57 -4.00
N LEU A 14 9.64 11.02 -3.63
CA LEU A 14 9.81 11.98 -2.55
C LEU A 14 9.07 13.30 -2.78
N ASP A 15 8.95 13.73 -4.04
CA ASP A 15 8.26 14.98 -4.37
C ASP A 15 6.78 14.92 -4.00
N MET A 16 6.19 13.74 -4.05
CA MET A 16 4.82 13.55 -3.64
C MET A 16 4.63 13.87 -2.16
N PHE A 17 5.58 13.48 -1.32
CA PHE A 17 5.54 13.78 0.12
C PHE A 17 5.74 15.26 0.44
N LYS A 18 6.35 16.02 -0.46
CA LYS A 18 6.51 17.46 -0.29
C LYS A 18 5.21 18.21 -0.54
N GLU A 19 4.41 17.74 -1.48
CA GLU A 19 3.19 18.41 -1.92
C GLU A 19 1.93 17.88 -1.26
N LYS A 20 1.94 16.60 -0.89
CA LYS A 20 0.76 15.92 -0.35
C LYS A 20 1.09 15.24 0.97
N GLN A 21 0.07 15.11 1.78
CA GLN A 21 0.17 14.37 3.04
C GLN A 21 -0.94 13.32 3.10
N VAL A 22 -0.69 12.27 3.85
CA VAL A 22 -1.68 11.21 4.04
C VAL A 22 -2.77 11.73 4.97
N ARG A 23 -3.99 11.78 4.46
CA ARG A 23 -5.16 12.16 5.23
C ARG A 23 -5.75 10.97 5.97
N ARG A 24 -5.77 9.82 5.29
CA ARG A 24 -6.35 8.61 5.83
C ARG A 24 -5.55 7.41 5.36
N PHE A 25 -5.40 6.47 6.25
CA PHE A 25 -4.70 5.22 5.98
C PHE A 25 -5.57 4.07 6.48
N ASP A 26 -5.93 3.17 5.57
CA ASP A 26 -6.70 1.98 5.88
C ASP A 26 -5.89 0.76 5.50
N ILE A 27 -5.73 -0.17 6.43
CA ILE A 27 -5.05 -1.42 6.17
C ILE A 27 -5.93 -2.58 6.62
N ASN A 28 -6.03 -3.59 5.76
CA ASN A 28 -6.79 -4.79 6.04
C ASN A 28 -5.94 -6.02 5.77
N PHE A 29 -5.61 -6.74 6.82
CA PHE A 29 -4.91 -8.02 6.71
C PHE A 29 -5.93 -9.13 6.52
N VAL A 30 -5.82 -9.83 5.40
CA VAL A 30 -6.78 -10.87 5.02
C VAL A 30 -6.33 -12.24 5.51
N GLN A 31 -5.03 -12.54 5.39
CA GLN A 31 -4.47 -13.81 5.83
C GLN A 31 -2.97 -13.70 6.08
N GLU A 32 -2.42 -14.69 6.79
CA GLU A 32 -0.98 -14.73 7.06
C GLU A 32 -0.20 -15.14 5.81
N VAL A 33 1.03 -14.65 5.74
CA VAL A 33 1.99 -15.00 4.70
C VAL A 33 2.96 -16.03 5.27
N LEU A 34 3.14 -17.13 4.55
CA LEU A 34 4.08 -18.16 4.93
C LEU A 34 5.51 -17.71 4.63
N PHE A 35 6.45 -18.17 5.44
CA PHE A 35 7.85 -17.85 5.24
C PHE A 35 8.33 -18.34 3.87
N GLY A 36 9.00 -17.46 3.14
CA GLY A 36 9.50 -17.78 1.79
C GLY A 36 8.48 -17.66 0.69
N GLU A 37 7.24 -17.36 1.01
CA GLU A 37 6.19 -17.18 0.00
C GLU A 37 6.42 -15.88 -0.78
N LYS A 38 6.29 -15.96 -2.10
CA LYS A 38 6.41 -14.80 -2.96
C LYS A 38 5.12 -13.98 -2.93
N LEU A 39 5.28 -12.66 -2.85
CA LEU A 39 4.17 -11.74 -2.88
C LEU A 39 4.25 -10.86 -4.12
N GLU A 40 3.10 -10.59 -4.71
CA GLU A 40 2.98 -9.62 -5.81
C GLU A 40 2.23 -8.41 -5.31
N VAL A 41 2.71 -7.23 -5.68
CA VAL A 41 2.10 -5.96 -5.30
C VAL A 41 1.36 -5.39 -6.50
N TYR A 42 0.06 -5.19 -6.34
CA TYR A 42 -0.77 -4.52 -7.35
C TYR A 42 -1.13 -3.14 -6.82
N LYS A 43 -0.84 -2.13 -7.61
CA LYS A 43 -1.08 -0.74 -7.25
C LYS A 43 -2.14 -0.15 -8.17
N GLU A 44 -3.11 0.52 -7.58
CA GLU A 44 -4.11 1.28 -8.32
C GLU A 44 -4.09 2.72 -7.84
N GLU A 45 -3.97 3.68 -8.75
CA GLU A 45 -3.94 5.09 -8.44
C GLU A 45 -5.18 5.81 -8.99
N LYS A 46 -5.81 6.57 -8.11
CA LYS A 46 -6.83 7.55 -8.46
C LYS A 46 -6.37 8.88 -7.91
N GLU A 47 -7.00 9.97 -8.30
CA GLU A 47 -6.52 11.34 -8.04
C GLU A 47 -5.93 11.56 -6.62
N ASN A 48 -6.67 11.24 -5.58
CA ASN A 48 -6.20 11.41 -4.21
C ASN A 48 -6.28 10.13 -3.39
N MET A 49 -6.36 8.99 -4.07
CA MET A 49 -6.47 7.70 -3.41
C MET A 49 -5.59 6.69 -4.10
N HIS A 50 -4.70 6.07 -3.35
CA HIS A 50 -3.85 5.00 -3.86
C HIS A 50 -4.12 3.73 -3.08
N SER A 51 -4.34 2.64 -3.78
CA SER A 51 -4.55 1.35 -3.15
C SER A 51 -3.48 0.36 -3.55
N PHE A 52 -3.14 -0.50 -2.61
CA PHE A 52 -2.20 -1.59 -2.82
C PHE A 52 -2.90 -2.89 -2.44
N ASP A 53 -2.72 -3.90 -3.27
CA ASP A 53 -3.20 -5.24 -2.99
C ASP A 53 -2.01 -6.18 -3.09
N LEU A 54 -1.63 -6.78 -1.96
CA LEU A 54 -0.57 -7.78 -1.91
C LEU A 54 -1.21 -9.14 -2.07
N LYS A 55 -0.81 -9.86 -3.12
CA LYS A 55 -1.33 -11.19 -3.42
C LYS A 55 -0.24 -12.24 -3.25
N ASN A 56 -0.64 -13.42 -2.80
CA ASN A 56 0.26 -14.55 -2.68
C ASN A 56 0.40 -15.29 -4.03
N GLU A 57 1.18 -16.37 -4.04
CA GLU A 57 1.41 -17.17 -5.25
C GLU A 57 0.13 -17.77 -5.82
N SER A 58 -0.88 -17.99 -4.99
CA SER A 58 -2.17 -18.52 -5.42
C SER A 58 -3.11 -17.46 -6.00
N GLY A 59 -2.67 -16.20 -6.04
CA GLY A 59 -3.48 -15.10 -6.54
C GLY A 59 -4.50 -14.56 -5.53
N ARG A 60 -4.39 -14.96 -4.27
CA ARG A 60 -5.29 -14.49 -3.20
C ARG A 60 -4.72 -13.26 -2.51
N SER A 61 -5.58 -12.31 -2.18
CA SER A 61 -5.17 -11.12 -1.44
C SER A 61 -4.76 -11.48 -0.02
N VAL A 62 -3.60 -10.97 0.38
CA VAL A 62 -3.04 -11.16 1.72
C VAL A 62 -3.26 -9.91 2.56
N CYS A 63 -3.04 -8.76 1.94
CA CYS A 63 -3.16 -7.46 2.61
C CYS A 63 -3.63 -6.43 1.61
N LYS A 64 -4.57 -5.60 2.01
CA LYS A 64 -5.02 -4.47 1.21
C LYS A 64 -4.79 -3.19 1.99
N THR A 65 -4.23 -2.20 1.33
CA THR A 65 -3.95 -0.90 1.94
C THR A 65 -4.49 0.21 1.06
N ILE A 66 -5.12 1.19 1.67
CA ILE A 66 -5.62 2.36 0.97
C ILE A 66 -5.05 3.60 1.64
N PHE A 67 -4.38 4.44 0.85
CA PHE A 67 -3.92 5.76 1.27
C PHE A 67 -4.82 6.81 0.64
N THR A 68 -5.37 7.68 1.44
CA THR A 68 -6.08 8.85 0.96
C THR A 68 -5.19 10.07 1.22
N TRP A 69 -4.90 10.82 0.17
CA TRP A 69 -3.97 11.94 0.20
C TRP A 69 -4.73 13.27 0.18
N GLU A 70 -4.10 14.29 0.71
CA GLU A 70 -4.58 15.67 0.59
C GLU A 70 -3.40 16.60 0.34
N ASP A 71 -3.68 17.75 -0.26
CA ASP A 71 -2.64 18.74 -0.50
C ASP A 71 -2.20 19.36 0.82
N LYS A 72 -0.91 19.59 0.96
CA LYS A 72 -0.37 20.32 2.10
C LYS A 72 -0.76 21.79 2.00
N LYS A 73 -1.19 22.32 3.12
CA LYS A 73 -1.50 23.75 3.21
C LYS A 73 -0.28 24.56 3.59
#